data_cce0b296ae0b30219d651e3bcb33677e
#
_entry.id   cce0b296ae0b30219d651e3bcb33677e
#
_cell.length_a   1.000
_cell.length_b   1.000
_cell.length_c   1.000
_cell.angle_alpha   90.00
_cell.angle_beta   90.00
_cell.angle_gamma   90.00
#
_symmetry.space_group_name_H-M   'P 1'
#
loop_
_entity.id
_entity.type
_entity.pdbx_description
1 polymer ?
#
loop_
_entity_poly.entity_id
_entity_poly.type
_entity_poly.pdbx_seq_one_letter_code
_entity_poly.pdbx_strand_id
1 'polypeptide(L)'
;QQPAILHNLALARSCLALPQQPAAWRAYARCPGVPYDAAVEAEALAFVLSRELDDPQVPFVRLTINVRDAQALNEQLLASRWLVAVPDERQQFRTADDGPPPKSVFRLLDKPVAESGTELSADTLSSVLSYLMLYGRETDREARVELHVPKTEVLEQARARLGEIAGDLLTGEEAAEELDTVPHMPLVLNPMCHFPPDTPLPVRRRVHNQIVQRELLRRWPDLPLAALDGKTSRQAMEDPAYRVPVAGVLLALEQLADAQPWPFDVNALRTELGVSIPEPIDPQTVDVRSLSPAHLARVAADRLSDDELLRLYEHVSVFNARRAIAHLSEEMLRRESLAGRVDRAQLYGGIAEVTPDLETAIGYLHQAQDAAIAQQQSPAGYLLNELPLQLVSGNADRAKELMNRLQSRHLSEPGISEGLYNILVQFGILTPDGQLRTAAPQEAADAPAASASKLWTPGAPPEAGGEQRPSQLWVPD
;
A
#
# COMPACT_ATOMS: atom_id res chain seq x y z
N GLN A 1 -13.93 35.86 12.61
CA GLN A 1 -14.94 34.80 12.33
C GLN A 1 -14.96 33.86 13.56
N GLN A 2 -16.15 33.40 13.94
CA GLN A 2 -16.24 32.45 15.07
C GLN A 2 -15.91 31.04 14.59
N PRO A 3 -15.08 30.27 15.32
CA PRO A 3 -14.70 28.89 14.93
C PRO A 3 -15.90 27.98 14.60
N ALA A 4 -16.96 28.05 15.41
CA ALA A 4 -18.18 27.25 15.19
C ALA A 4 -18.87 27.51 13.85
N ILE A 5 -18.84 28.72 13.33
CA ILE A 5 -19.43 29.06 12.01
C ILE A 5 -18.60 28.41 10.90
N LEU A 6 -17.28 28.49 10.98
CA LEU A 6 -16.39 27.89 9.98
C LEU A 6 -16.46 26.36 10.01
N HIS A 7 -16.53 25.77 11.20
CA HIS A 7 -16.71 24.33 11.35
C HIS A 7 -18.02 23.85 10.72
N ASN A 8 -19.16 24.51 11.03
CA ASN A 8 -20.45 24.14 10.46
C ASN A 8 -20.49 24.35 8.94
N LEU A 9 -19.81 25.39 8.42
CA LEU A 9 -19.68 25.58 6.97
C LEU A 9 -18.86 24.47 6.31
N ALA A 10 -17.76 24.04 6.93
CA ALA A 10 -16.93 22.93 6.46
C ALA A 10 -17.72 21.61 6.43
N LEU A 11 -18.45 21.31 7.52
CA LEU A 11 -19.34 20.14 7.59
C LEU A 11 -20.43 20.18 6.51
N ALA A 12 -21.13 21.31 6.37
CA ALA A 12 -22.18 21.43 5.36
C ALA A 12 -21.64 21.21 3.93
N ARG A 13 -20.46 21.75 3.63
CA ARG A 13 -19.81 21.53 2.33
C ARG A 13 -19.38 20.09 2.12
N SER A 14 -18.91 19.41 3.18
CA SER A 14 -18.56 17.99 3.12
C SER A 14 -19.78 17.09 2.92
N CYS A 15 -20.88 17.36 3.64
CA CYS A 15 -22.15 16.61 3.47
C CYS A 15 -22.73 16.75 2.06
N LEU A 16 -22.52 17.89 1.42
CA LEU A 16 -22.96 18.16 0.05
C LEU A 16 -21.93 17.81 -1.03
N ALA A 17 -20.80 17.24 -0.64
CA ALA A 17 -19.67 16.89 -1.52
C ALA A 17 -19.22 18.04 -2.44
N LEU A 18 -19.23 19.28 -1.94
CA LEU A 18 -18.89 20.46 -2.73
C LEU A 18 -17.38 20.57 -2.97
N PRO A 19 -16.94 21.07 -4.16
CA PRO A 19 -15.50 21.20 -4.47
C PRO A 19 -14.72 22.08 -3.48
N GLN A 20 -15.40 22.99 -2.74
CA GLN A 20 -14.79 23.91 -1.80
C GLN A 20 -14.60 23.31 -0.38
N GLN A 21 -14.88 22.03 -0.16
CA GLN A 21 -14.73 21.41 1.17
C GLN A 21 -13.28 21.49 1.71
N PRO A 22 -12.20 21.21 0.94
CA PRO A 22 -10.84 21.33 1.47
C PRO A 22 -10.51 22.74 1.95
N ALA A 23 -10.87 23.76 1.18
CA ALA A 23 -10.64 25.15 1.54
C ALA A 23 -11.43 25.58 2.79
N ALA A 24 -12.64 25.03 3.01
CA ALA A 24 -13.42 25.31 4.19
C ALA A 24 -12.79 24.70 5.48
N TRP A 25 -12.27 23.48 5.40
CA TRP A 25 -11.55 22.85 6.51
C TRP A 25 -10.25 23.60 6.84
N ARG A 26 -9.47 24.03 5.84
CA ARG A 26 -8.28 24.86 6.06
C ARG A 26 -8.64 26.22 6.68
N ALA A 27 -9.74 26.85 6.27
CA ALA A 27 -10.21 28.11 6.88
C ALA A 27 -10.59 27.91 8.36
N TYR A 28 -11.19 26.79 8.71
CA TYR A 28 -11.47 26.45 10.10
C TYR A 28 -10.17 26.20 10.87
N ALA A 29 -9.27 25.37 10.37
CA ALA A 29 -7.99 25.06 11.02
C ALA A 29 -7.16 26.31 11.36
N ARG A 30 -7.18 27.31 10.47
CA ARG A 30 -6.44 28.59 10.61
C ARG A 30 -7.19 29.64 11.44
N CYS A 31 -8.40 29.35 11.92
CA CYS A 31 -9.18 30.31 12.69
C CYS A 31 -8.63 30.44 14.12
N PRO A 32 -8.35 31.65 14.60
CA PRO A 32 -7.94 31.87 15.97
C PRO A 32 -8.94 31.29 16.98
N GLY A 33 -8.42 30.60 18.01
CA GLY A 33 -9.22 29.95 19.04
C GLY A 33 -9.67 28.53 18.77
N VAL A 34 -9.31 27.95 17.61
CA VAL A 34 -9.45 26.51 17.36
C VAL A 34 -8.37 25.77 18.17
N PRO A 35 -8.73 24.73 18.97
CA PRO A 35 -7.75 23.89 19.65
C PRO A 35 -6.78 23.23 18.67
N TYR A 36 -5.53 23.03 19.10
CA TYR A 36 -4.46 22.49 18.25
C TYR A 36 -4.87 21.16 17.57
N ASP A 37 -5.35 20.18 18.33
CA ASP A 37 -5.73 18.88 17.80
C ASP A 37 -6.88 18.99 16.77
N ALA A 38 -7.88 19.84 17.02
CA ALA A 38 -8.97 20.08 16.06
C ALA A 38 -8.50 20.79 14.78
N ALA A 39 -7.50 21.66 14.90
CA ALA A 39 -6.89 22.31 13.75
C ALA A 39 -6.06 21.30 12.90
N VAL A 40 -5.28 20.44 13.54
CA VAL A 40 -4.53 19.36 12.89
C VAL A 40 -5.47 18.40 12.16
N GLU A 41 -6.58 18.02 12.78
CA GLU A 41 -7.61 17.18 12.19
C GLU A 41 -8.25 17.79 10.96
N ALA A 42 -8.58 19.08 11.05
CA ALA A 42 -9.17 19.83 9.93
C ALA A 42 -8.20 19.96 8.75
N GLU A 43 -6.90 20.15 8.99
CA GLU A 43 -5.89 20.12 7.93
C GLU A 43 -5.73 18.72 7.34
N ALA A 44 -5.77 17.66 8.15
CA ALA A 44 -5.75 16.28 7.67
C ALA A 44 -6.94 15.98 6.74
N LEU A 45 -8.15 16.35 7.16
CA LEU A 45 -9.35 16.22 6.33
C LEU A 45 -9.24 17.03 5.03
N ALA A 46 -8.76 18.27 5.11
CA ALA A 46 -8.55 19.09 3.93
C ALA A 46 -7.57 18.46 2.95
N PHE A 47 -6.50 17.86 3.45
CA PHE A 47 -5.49 17.18 2.64
C PHE A 47 -6.07 15.94 1.94
N VAL A 48 -6.76 15.06 2.67
CA VAL A 48 -7.41 13.86 2.10
C VAL A 48 -8.46 14.25 1.04
N LEU A 49 -9.30 15.24 1.35
CA LEU A 49 -10.36 15.70 0.45
C LEU A 49 -9.83 16.42 -0.80
N SER A 50 -8.64 17.00 -0.74
CA SER A 50 -7.99 17.61 -1.91
C SER A 50 -7.45 16.59 -2.90
N ARG A 51 -7.32 15.31 -2.50
CA ARG A 51 -6.70 14.23 -3.29
C ARG A 51 -5.28 14.54 -3.76
N GLU A 52 -4.58 15.37 -3.02
CA GLU A 52 -3.24 15.83 -3.40
C GLU A 52 -2.24 14.66 -3.56
N LEU A 53 -2.46 13.56 -2.83
CA LEU A 53 -1.64 12.35 -3.00
C LEU A 53 -1.82 11.66 -4.35
N ASP A 54 -2.97 11.89 -5.00
CA ASP A 54 -3.31 11.34 -6.31
C ASP A 54 -2.92 12.28 -7.46
N ASP A 55 -2.53 13.54 -7.15
CA ASP A 55 -2.20 14.52 -8.17
C ASP A 55 -0.94 14.11 -8.93
N PRO A 56 -0.98 14.01 -10.26
CA PRO A 56 0.17 13.71 -11.07
C PRO A 56 1.16 14.87 -11.04
N GLN A 57 2.35 14.64 -10.48
CA GLN A 57 3.37 15.67 -10.28
C GLN A 57 4.71 15.33 -10.92
N VAL A 58 4.94 14.07 -11.27
CA VAL A 58 6.20 13.60 -11.83
C VAL A 58 6.00 13.23 -13.29
N PRO A 59 6.66 13.94 -14.24
CA PRO A 59 6.65 13.53 -15.62
C PRO A 59 7.24 12.12 -15.79
N PHE A 60 6.58 11.29 -16.60
CA PHE A 60 7.07 9.99 -17.00
C PHE A 60 7.58 10.11 -18.42
N VAL A 61 8.83 9.74 -18.65
CA VAL A 61 9.51 9.98 -19.93
C VAL A 61 9.92 8.68 -20.61
N ARG A 62 9.85 8.70 -21.94
CA ARG A 62 10.49 7.73 -22.81
C ARG A 62 11.80 8.32 -23.28
N LEU A 63 12.92 7.71 -22.90
CA LEU A 63 14.24 8.06 -23.38
C LEU A 63 14.61 7.07 -24.49
N THR A 64 14.82 7.57 -25.70
CA THR A 64 15.19 6.77 -26.89
C THR A 64 16.65 7.03 -27.22
N ILE A 65 17.46 5.97 -27.38
CA ILE A 65 18.87 6.03 -27.74
C ILE A 65 19.12 5.08 -28.89
N ASN A 66 19.74 5.57 -29.97
CA ASN A 66 20.07 4.74 -31.14
C ASN A 66 21.21 3.75 -30.84
N VAL A 67 21.14 2.58 -31.49
CA VAL A 67 22.04 1.46 -31.24
C VAL A 67 22.73 1.07 -32.56
N ARG A 68 24.05 0.87 -32.53
CA ARG A 68 24.83 0.46 -33.69
C ARG A 68 24.53 -0.99 -34.13
N ASP A 69 24.47 -1.89 -33.14
CA ASP A 69 24.23 -3.31 -33.36
C ASP A 69 23.29 -3.86 -32.29
N ALA A 70 22.03 -4.07 -32.69
CA ALA A 70 20.99 -4.57 -31.78
C ALA A 70 21.22 -6.03 -31.32
N GLN A 71 21.92 -6.83 -32.15
CA GLN A 71 22.21 -8.20 -31.74
C GLN A 71 23.30 -8.28 -30.72
N ALA A 72 24.41 -7.58 -30.94
CA ALA A 72 25.53 -7.49 -30.01
C ALA A 72 25.06 -6.89 -28.67
N LEU A 73 24.23 -5.84 -28.73
CA LEU A 73 23.67 -5.25 -27.52
C LEU A 73 22.77 -6.22 -26.77
N ASN A 74 21.90 -6.97 -27.47
CA ASN A 74 21.03 -7.97 -26.84
C ASN A 74 21.82 -9.05 -26.09
N GLU A 75 22.90 -9.54 -26.70
CA GLU A 75 23.80 -10.52 -26.06
C GLU A 75 24.46 -9.94 -24.81
N GLN A 76 24.90 -8.67 -24.85
CA GLN A 76 25.50 -7.98 -23.71
C GLN A 76 24.48 -7.72 -22.59
N LEU A 77 23.25 -7.33 -22.95
CA LEU A 77 22.17 -7.12 -21.99
C LEU A 77 21.79 -8.43 -21.26
N LEU A 78 21.70 -9.55 -22.02
CA LEU A 78 21.39 -10.87 -21.45
C LEU A 78 22.50 -11.40 -20.53
N ALA A 79 23.75 -11.03 -20.78
CA ALA A 79 24.90 -11.42 -19.94
C ALA A 79 25.05 -10.54 -18.67
N SER A 80 24.33 -9.43 -18.59
CA SER A 80 24.49 -8.47 -17.51
C SER A 80 23.71 -8.87 -16.27
N ARG A 81 24.35 -8.84 -15.10
CA ARG A 81 23.72 -9.05 -13.79
C ARG A 81 22.86 -7.85 -13.30
N TRP A 82 22.87 -6.75 -14.05
CA TRP A 82 22.10 -5.54 -13.76
C TRP A 82 20.76 -5.50 -14.48
N LEU A 83 20.43 -6.58 -15.19
CA LEU A 83 19.25 -6.69 -15.99
C LEU A 83 18.54 -8.02 -15.74
N VAL A 84 17.21 -7.96 -15.75
CA VAL A 84 16.34 -9.14 -15.71
C VAL A 84 15.46 -9.15 -16.95
N ALA A 85 15.60 -10.17 -17.78
CA ALA A 85 14.75 -10.33 -18.94
C ALA A 85 13.31 -10.66 -18.51
N VAL A 86 12.33 -9.98 -19.11
CA VAL A 86 10.89 -10.17 -18.85
C VAL A 86 10.12 -10.41 -20.16
N PRO A 87 10.31 -11.59 -20.80
CA PRO A 87 9.77 -11.88 -22.12
C PRO A 87 8.23 -11.80 -22.15
N ASP A 88 7.55 -12.15 -21.07
CA ASP A 88 6.10 -12.20 -20.98
C ASP A 88 5.47 -10.79 -20.93
N GLU A 89 6.23 -9.78 -20.53
CA GLU A 89 5.78 -8.39 -20.48
C GLU A 89 5.88 -7.67 -21.83
N ARG A 90 6.47 -8.29 -22.88
CA ARG A 90 6.66 -7.67 -24.21
C ARG A 90 5.36 -7.15 -24.85
N GLN A 91 4.25 -7.84 -24.63
CA GLN A 91 2.97 -7.47 -25.20
C GLN A 91 2.38 -6.20 -24.53
N GLN A 92 2.75 -5.92 -23.28
CA GLN A 92 2.26 -4.76 -22.53
C GLN A 92 2.85 -3.45 -23.07
N PHE A 93 4.01 -3.52 -23.74
CA PHE A 93 4.71 -2.38 -24.33
C PHE A 93 4.38 -2.20 -25.82
N ARG A 94 3.33 -2.85 -26.31
CA ARG A 94 2.86 -2.68 -27.70
C ARG A 94 1.74 -1.64 -27.71
N THR A 95 2.00 -0.48 -28.31
CA THR A 95 0.95 0.49 -28.66
C THR A 95 0.51 0.27 -30.12
N ALA A 96 -0.73 0.62 -30.42
CA ALA A 96 -1.30 0.42 -31.78
C ALA A 96 -0.52 1.20 -32.87
N ASP A 97 0.15 2.28 -32.49
CA ASP A 97 0.84 3.22 -33.40
C ASP A 97 2.37 3.02 -33.42
N ASP A 98 2.97 2.18 -32.54
CA ASP A 98 4.42 2.09 -32.38
C ASP A 98 5.10 0.99 -33.23
N GLY A 99 4.38 0.32 -34.12
CA GLY A 99 4.96 -0.71 -34.99
C GLY A 99 5.15 -2.07 -34.30
N PRO A 100 6.15 -2.87 -34.70
CA PRO A 100 6.39 -4.18 -34.14
C PRO A 100 6.80 -4.12 -32.67
N PRO A 101 6.46 -5.17 -31.85
CA PRO A 101 6.84 -5.21 -30.46
C PRO A 101 8.37 -5.22 -30.28
N PRO A 102 8.89 -4.79 -29.12
CA PRO A 102 10.33 -4.85 -28.82
C PRO A 102 10.86 -6.28 -28.99
N LYS A 103 12.09 -6.44 -29.47
CA LYS A 103 12.78 -7.73 -29.55
C LYS A 103 12.95 -8.35 -28.17
N SER A 104 13.34 -7.51 -27.20
CA SER A 104 13.58 -7.91 -25.81
C SER A 104 13.16 -6.81 -24.86
N VAL A 105 12.66 -7.21 -23.70
CA VAL A 105 12.29 -6.31 -22.58
C VAL A 105 13.04 -6.77 -21.35
N PHE A 106 13.60 -5.79 -20.61
CA PHE A 106 14.35 -6.02 -19.40
C PHE A 106 13.90 -5.05 -18.32
N ARG A 107 14.05 -5.45 -17.07
CA ARG A 107 14.07 -4.55 -15.92
C ARG A 107 15.53 -4.15 -15.66
N LEU A 108 15.84 -2.87 -15.72
CA LEU A 108 17.15 -2.31 -15.39
C LEU A 108 17.22 -2.04 -13.90
N LEU A 109 18.25 -2.54 -13.23
CA LEU A 109 18.37 -2.54 -11.78
C LEU A 109 19.44 -1.54 -11.30
N ASP A 110 19.26 -1.03 -10.07
CA ASP A 110 20.23 -0.16 -9.36
C ASP A 110 21.43 -0.94 -8.82
N LYS A 111 21.27 -2.25 -8.57
CA LYS A 111 22.27 -3.19 -8.07
C LYS A 111 22.22 -4.49 -8.87
N PRO A 112 23.30 -5.30 -8.88
CA PRO A 112 23.24 -6.64 -9.49
C PRO A 112 22.15 -7.51 -8.83
N VAL A 113 21.57 -8.41 -9.61
CA VAL A 113 20.65 -9.42 -9.09
C VAL A 113 21.31 -10.19 -7.95
N ALA A 114 20.62 -10.28 -6.82
CA ALA A 114 21.09 -11.05 -5.66
C ALA A 114 21.19 -12.54 -6.00
N GLU A 115 22.22 -13.22 -5.47
CA GLU A 115 22.48 -14.63 -5.76
C GLU A 115 21.50 -15.58 -5.06
N SER A 116 20.91 -15.14 -3.95
CA SER A 116 19.93 -15.91 -3.17
C SER A 116 18.85 -15.00 -2.61
N GLY A 117 17.61 -15.50 -2.64
CA GLY A 117 16.46 -14.84 -2.05
C GLY A 117 16.31 -15.03 -0.53
N THR A 118 17.04 -15.96 0.09
CA THR A 118 16.85 -16.31 1.51
C THR A 118 17.52 -15.33 2.46
N GLU A 119 18.61 -14.66 2.04
CA GLU A 119 19.44 -13.76 2.88
C GLU A 119 19.27 -12.29 2.49
N LEU A 120 18.14 -11.92 1.89
CA LEU A 120 17.89 -10.56 1.45
C LEU A 120 17.66 -9.58 2.60
N SER A 121 18.17 -8.38 2.41
CA SER A 121 17.91 -7.19 3.23
C SER A 121 17.51 -6.02 2.33
N ALA A 122 17.04 -4.94 2.92
CA ALA A 122 16.74 -3.70 2.19
C ALA A 122 17.98 -3.13 1.48
N ASP A 123 19.18 -3.40 2.00
CA ASP A 123 20.43 -2.89 1.41
C ASP A 123 20.93 -3.74 0.24
N THR A 124 20.61 -5.03 0.23
CA THR A 124 21.07 -5.97 -0.81
C THR A 124 20.04 -6.20 -1.92
N LEU A 125 18.76 -5.93 -1.67
CA LEU A 125 17.73 -6.03 -2.69
C LEU A 125 17.90 -4.97 -3.77
N SER A 126 17.74 -5.39 -5.02
CA SER A 126 17.80 -4.49 -6.19
C SER A 126 16.47 -3.80 -6.43
N SER A 127 16.51 -2.49 -6.63
CA SER A 127 15.36 -1.70 -7.09
C SER A 127 15.36 -1.63 -8.62
N VAL A 128 14.17 -1.64 -9.21
CA VAL A 128 14.01 -1.45 -10.65
C VAL A 128 14.06 0.04 -10.97
N LEU A 129 15.07 0.47 -11.72
CA LEU A 129 15.22 1.84 -12.18
C LEU A 129 14.27 2.13 -13.35
N SER A 130 14.16 1.21 -14.29
CA SER A 130 13.44 1.41 -15.55
C SER A 130 13.10 0.08 -16.20
N TYR A 131 12.09 0.09 -17.06
CA TYR A 131 12.00 -0.89 -18.14
C TYR A 131 12.89 -0.43 -19.28
N LEU A 132 13.63 -1.39 -19.85
CA LEU A 132 14.48 -1.22 -21.03
C LEU A 132 13.92 -2.09 -22.14
N MET A 133 13.55 -1.49 -23.26
CA MET A 133 13.05 -2.15 -24.46
C MET A 133 14.06 -2.03 -25.59
N LEU A 134 14.46 -3.15 -26.19
CA LEU A 134 15.34 -3.18 -27.35
C LEU A 134 14.53 -3.43 -28.63
N TYR A 135 14.64 -2.50 -29.56
CA TYR A 135 14.04 -2.61 -30.90
C TYR A 135 15.13 -2.88 -31.95
N GLY A 136 14.84 -3.76 -32.88
CA GLY A 136 15.70 -3.98 -34.05
C GLY A 136 15.57 -2.87 -35.07
N ARG A 137 16.45 -2.92 -36.08
CA ARG A 137 16.35 -2.06 -37.25
C ARG A 137 15.09 -2.39 -38.05
N GLU A 138 14.36 -1.37 -38.45
CA GLU A 138 13.19 -1.42 -39.31
C GLU A 138 13.45 -0.68 -40.61
N THR A 139 12.50 -0.71 -41.56
CA THR A 139 12.69 -0.09 -42.87
C THR A 139 12.91 1.43 -42.79
N ASP A 140 12.27 2.08 -41.83
CA ASP A 140 12.22 3.52 -41.64
C ASP A 140 12.80 3.98 -40.27
N ARG A 141 13.27 3.06 -39.43
CA ARG A 141 13.81 3.35 -38.10
C ARG A 141 15.08 2.55 -37.83
N GLU A 142 16.06 3.23 -37.27
CA GLU A 142 17.29 2.59 -36.80
C GLU A 142 17.02 1.73 -35.55
N ALA A 143 17.93 0.80 -35.28
CA ALA A 143 17.89 0.02 -34.05
C ALA A 143 18.03 0.96 -32.84
N ARG A 144 17.25 0.73 -31.79
CA ARG A 144 17.20 1.62 -30.64
C ARG A 144 16.89 0.88 -29.35
N VAL A 145 17.25 1.49 -28.23
CA VAL A 145 16.73 1.17 -26.91
C VAL A 145 15.85 2.29 -26.42
N GLU A 146 14.80 1.91 -25.70
CA GLU A 146 13.90 2.84 -25.01
C GLU A 146 13.91 2.54 -23.52
N LEU A 147 14.05 3.59 -22.69
CA LEU A 147 13.85 3.53 -21.24
C LEU A 147 12.54 4.25 -20.89
N HIS A 148 11.70 3.60 -20.12
CA HIS A 148 10.49 4.22 -19.56
C HIS A 148 10.71 4.48 -18.08
N VAL A 149 10.78 5.74 -17.67
CA VAL A 149 11.28 6.14 -16.35
C VAL A 149 10.66 7.45 -15.87
N PRO A 150 10.37 7.60 -14.56
CA PRO A 150 9.97 8.88 -14.01
C PRO A 150 11.12 9.89 -14.09
N LYS A 151 10.83 11.14 -14.45
CA LYS A 151 11.79 12.25 -14.58
C LYS A 151 12.24 12.75 -13.20
N THR A 152 12.96 11.91 -12.50
CA THR A 152 13.57 12.15 -11.19
C THR A 152 15.04 11.81 -11.26
N GLU A 153 15.74 11.74 -10.11
CA GLU A 153 17.13 11.24 -10.03
C GLU A 153 17.27 9.82 -10.63
N VAL A 154 16.18 9.05 -10.71
CA VAL A 154 16.14 7.70 -11.29
C VAL A 154 16.48 7.72 -12.78
N LEU A 155 16.08 8.77 -13.52
CA LEU A 155 16.41 8.92 -14.95
C LEU A 155 17.92 8.95 -15.18
N GLU A 156 18.64 9.77 -14.41
CA GLU A 156 20.10 9.88 -14.55
C GLU A 156 20.81 8.59 -14.11
N GLN A 157 20.30 7.92 -13.08
CA GLN A 157 20.84 6.63 -12.65
C GLN A 157 20.62 5.55 -13.73
N ALA A 158 19.43 5.49 -14.34
CA ALA A 158 19.14 4.55 -15.40
C ALA A 158 19.98 4.79 -16.66
N ARG A 159 20.16 6.07 -17.03
CA ARG A 159 21.03 6.49 -18.15
C ARG A 159 22.48 6.08 -17.92
N ALA A 160 23.04 6.41 -16.76
CA ALA A 160 24.41 6.07 -16.39
C ALA A 160 24.63 4.54 -16.41
N ARG A 161 23.69 3.80 -15.83
CA ARG A 161 23.76 2.33 -15.78
C ARG A 161 23.69 1.72 -17.18
N LEU A 162 22.81 2.20 -18.04
CA LEU A 162 22.74 1.72 -19.43
C LEU A 162 24.04 2.04 -20.18
N GLY A 163 24.62 3.23 -20.00
CA GLY A 163 25.90 3.61 -20.59
C GLY A 163 27.05 2.70 -20.16
N GLU A 164 27.12 2.34 -18.85
CA GLU A 164 28.12 1.39 -18.34
C GLU A 164 27.98 -0.02 -18.94
N ILE A 165 26.73 -0.48 -19.16
CA ILE A 165 26.47 -1.81 -19.72
C ILE A 165 26.70 -1.83 -21.22
N ALA A 166 26.16 -0.86 -21.95
CA ALA A 166 26.12 -0.89 -23.42
C ALA A 166 27.38 -0.29 -24.08
N GLY A 167 28.07 0.62 -23.41
CA GLY A 167 29.31 1.22 -23.88
C GLY A 167 29.20 1.81 -25.29
N ASP A 168 30.14 1.44 -26.14
CA ASP A 168 30.24 1.94 -27.52
C ASP A 168 29.13 1.46 -28.49
N LEU A 169 28.25 0.57 -28.02
CA LEU A 169 27.08 0.13 -28.81
C LEU A 169 25.99 1.20 -28.88
N LEU A 170 25.98 2.18 -28.00
CA LEU A 170 25.13 3.36 -28.10
C LEU A 170 25.77 4.41 -29.02
N THR A 171 24.94 5.07 -29.86
CA THR A 171 25.47 6.05 -30.82
C THR A 171 25.61 7.45 -30.27
N GLY A 172 25.14 7.71 -29.04
CA GLY A 172 25.15 9.03 -28.40
C GLY A 172 24.02 9.96 -28.82
N GLU A 173 23.26 9.62 -29.85
CA GLU A 173 22.04 10.34 -30.21
C GLU A 173 20.91 9.92 -29.27
N GLU A 174 20.31 10.89 -28.58
CA GLU A 174 19.33 10.68 -27.53
C GLU A 174 18.14 11.61 -27.74
N ALA A 175 16.92 11.08 -27.60
CA ALA A 175 15.68 11.83 -27.61
C ALA A 175 14.86 11.49 -26.36
N ALA A 176 14.34 12.53 -25.69
CA ALA A 176 13.45 12.37 -24.54
C ALA A 176 12.06 12.90 -24.88
N GLU A 177 11.04 12.10 -24.63
CA GLU A 177 9.63 12.44 -24.84
C GLU A 177 8.86 12.25 -23.55
N GLU A 178 8.09 13.24 -23.14
CA GLU A 178 7.17 13.12 -22.01
C GLU A 178 5.92 12.36 -22.46
N LEU A 179 5.65 11.21 -21.81
CA LEU A 179 4.51 10.34 -22.13
C LEU A 179 3.28 10.74 -21.32
N ASP A 180 3.45 10.92 -20.02
CA ASP A 180 2.37 11.19 -19.07
C ASP A 180 2.96 11.75 -17.76
N THR A 181 2.10 12.00 -16.79
CA THR A 181 2.50 12.35 -15.43
C THR A 181 1.96 11.33 -14.44
N VAL A 182 2.74 10.98 -13.43
CA VAL A 182 2.37 10.02 -12.40
C VAL A 182 2.39 10.66 -11.02
N PRO A 183 1.51 10.22 -10.10
CA PRO A 183 1.56 10.70 -8.73
C PRO A 183 2.87 10.32 -8.04
N HIS A 184 3.39 11.23 -7.22
CA HIS A 184 4.66 11.01 -6.54
C HIS A 184 4.56 9.97 -5.41
N MET A 185 3.48 10.00 -4.63
CA MET A 185 3.31 9.11 -3.47
C MET A 185 3.36 7.62 -3.81
N PRO A 186 2.69 7.13 -4.88
CA PRO A 186 2.83 5.75 -5.31
C PRO A 186 4.28 5.35 -5.64
N LEU A 187 5.08 6.27 -6.19
CA LEU A 187 6.51 6.01 -6.45
C LEU A 187 7.34 5.85 -5.17
N VAL A 188 6.92 6.50 -4.07
CA VAL A 188 7.58 6.40 -2.76
C VAL A 188 7.09 5.17 -1.99
N LEU A 189 5.77 4.97 -1.94
CA LEU A 189 5.16 3.91 -1.12
C LEU A 189 5.17 2.53 -1.78
N ASN A 190 5.35 2.47 -3.10
CA ASN A 190 5.38 1.20 -3.83
C ASN A 190 6.61 1.12 -4.75
N PRO A 191 7.82 1.16 -4.20
CA PRO A 191 9.04 1.05 -4.99
C PRO A 191 9.09 -0.31 -5.69
N MET A 192 9.33 -0.30 -6.99
CA MET A 192 9.51 -1.53 -7.74
C MET A 192 10.83 -2.19 -7.36
N CYS A 193 10.76 -3.42 -6.85
CA CYS A 193 11.92 -4.21 -6.46
C CYS A 193 11.95 -5.53 -7.23
N HIS A 194 13.15 -6.02 -7.48
CA HIS A 194 13.34 -7.35 -8.07
C HIS A 194 13.72 -8.35 -6.98
N PHE A 195 12.80 -9.28 -6.69
CA PHE A 195 13.06 -10.40 -5.78
C PHE A 195 13.45 -11.63 -6.60
N PRO A 196 14.57 -12.30 -6.27
CA PRO A 196 14.88 -13.62 -6.83
C PRO A 196 13.71 -14.60 -6.68
N PRO A 197 13.52 -15.53 -7.63
CA PRO A 197 12.38 -16.47 -7.59
C PRO A 197 12.33 -17.35 -6.33
N ASP A 198 13.47 -17.66 -5.76
CA ASP A 198 13.63 -18.46 -4.54
C ASP A 198 13.37 -17.68 -3.23
N THR A 199 13.00 -16.38 -3.33
CA THR A 199 12.78 -15.55 -2.13
C THR A 199 11.51 -15.97 -1.40
N PRO A 200 11.60 -16.42 -0.13
CA PRO A 200 10.43 -16.75 0.67
C PRO A 200 9.54 -15.52 0.90
N LEU A 201 8.23 -15.70 0.86
CA LEU A 201 7.27 -14.59 1.01
C LEU A 201 7.43 -13.79 2.32
N PRO A 202 7.72 -14.39 3.48
CA PRO A 202 8.02 -13.64 4.70
C PRO A 202 9.22 -12.70 4.53
N VAL A 203 10.27 -13.16 3.83
CA VAL A 203 11.44 -12.33 3.51
C VAL A 203 11.05 -11.19 2.57
N ARG A 204 10.27 -11.47 1.50
CA ARG A 204 9.75 -10.43 0.59
C ARG A 204 9.00 -9.34 1.36
N ARG A 205 8.04 -9.72 2.22
CA ARG A 205 7.25 -8.77 3.01
C ARG A 205 8.12 -7.94 3.95
N ARG A 206 9.00 -8.59 4.74
CA ARG A 206 9.90 -7.90 5.66
C ARG A 206 10.77 -6.88 4.93
N VAL A 207 11.43 -7.31 3.85
CA VAL A 207 12.36 -6.46 3.11
C VAL A 207 11.61 -5.34 2.38
N HIS A 208 10.44 -5.63 1.79
CA HIS A 208 9.59 -4.61 1.17
C HIS A 208 9.18 -3.53 2.18
N ASN A 209 8.71 -3.90 3.37
CA ASN A 209 8.34 -2.95 4.43
C ASN A 209 9.53 -2.08 4.85
N GLN A 210 10.73 -2.67 4.98
CA GLN A 210 11.96 -1.91 5.28
C GLN A 210 12.29 -0.90 4.18
N ILE A 211 12.11 -1.26 2.91
CA ILE A 211 12.36 -0.36 1.77
C ILE A 211 11.33 0.76 1.75
N VAL A 212 10.03 0.44 1.88
CA VAL A 212 8.97 1.47 1.94
C VAL A 212 9.24 2.46 3.07
N GLN A 213 9.57 1.98 4.27
CA GLN A 213 9.90 2.84 5.40
C GLN A 213 11.12 3.72 5.12
N ARG A 214 12.17 3.16 4.53
CA ARG A 214 13.38 3.90 4.17
C ARG A 214 13.10 4.98 3.10
N GLU A 215 12.37 4.63 2.05
CA GLU A 215 12.05 5.56 0.96
C GLU A 215 11.10 6.66 1.45
N LEU A 216 10.16 6.33 2.33
CA LEU A 216 9.31 7.32 2.99
C LEU A 216 10.13 8.34 3.77
N LEU A 217 11.04 7.88 4.64
CA LEU A 217 11.88 8.77 5.44
C LEU A 217 12.85 9.59 4.59
N ARG A 218 13.36 9.03 3.50
CA ARG A 218 14.33 9.68 2.62
C ARG A 218 13.72 10.70 1.68
N ARG A 219 12.60 10.36 1.05
CA ARG A 219 12.02 11.14 -0.06
C ARG A 219 10.88 12.05 0.34
N TRP A 220 9.98 11.54 1.19
CA TRP A 220 8.75 12.27 1.50
C TRP A 220 8.98 13.66 2.12
N PRO A 221 9.95 13.87 3.07
CA PRO A 221 10.21 15.19 3.64
C PRO A 221 10.60 16.26 2.63
N ASP A 222 11.10 15.86 1.47
CA ASP A 222 11.60 16.75 0.41
C ASP A 222 10.60 16.89 -0.75
N LEU A 223 9.40 16.34 -0.64
CA LEU A 223 8.34 16.53 -1.61
C LEU A 223 7.63 17.87 -1.41
N PRO A 224 7.49 18.70 -2.46
CA PRO A 224 6.64 19.89 -2.39
C PRO A 224 5.17 19.48 -2.34
N LEU A 225 4.42 20.04 -1.38
CA LEU A 225 3.00 19.74 -1.17
C LEU A 225 2.16 21.00 -1.36
N ALA A 226 1.07 20.91 -2.12
CA ALA A 226 0.15 22.05 -2.29
C ALA A 226 -0.51 22.45 -0.95
N ALA A 227 -0.74 21.49 -0.05
CA ALA A 227 -1.19 21.76 1.33
C ALA A 227 -0.22 22.64 2.13
N LEU A 228 1.05 22.68 1.73
CA LEU A 228 2.12 23.49 2.33
C LEU A 228 2.51 24.67 1.43
N ASP A 229 1.61 25.14 0.57
CA ASP A 229 1.84 26.23 -0.40
C ASP A 229 3.04 25.96 -1.33
N GLY A 230 3.25 24.71 -1.71
CA GLY A 230 4.35 24.24 -2.56
C GLY A 230 5.70 24.07 -1.85
N LYS A 231 5.74 24.26 -0.53
CA LYS A 231 6.95 23.97 0.27
C LYS A 231 7.08 22.47 0.52
N THR A 232 8.31 22.02 0.73
CA THR A 232 8.56 20.70 1.29
C THR A 232 8.26 20.69 2.79
N SER A 233 8.04 19.51 3.38
CA SER A 233 7.83 19.41 4.83
C SER A 233 9.00 19.94 5.65
N ARG A 234 10.26 19.73 5.18
CA ARG A 234 11.46 20.30 5.81
C ARG A 234 11.45 21.83 5.79
N GLN A 235 11.17 22.43 4.63
CA GLN A 235 11.08 23.90 4.49
C GLN A 235 9.92 24.47 5.31
N ALA A 236 8.78 23.78 5.34
CA ALA A 236 7.62 24.22 6.10
C ALA A 236 7.88 24.22 7.61
N MET A 237 8.66 23.29 8.14
CA MET A 237 8.96 23.22 9.57
C MET A 237 9.86 24.37 10.07
N GLU A 238 10.53 25.11 9.18
CA GLU A 238 11.30 26.32 9.52
C GLU A 238 10.38 27.49 9.91
N ASP A 239 9.11 27.46 9.51
CA ASP A 239 8.10 28.49 9.78
C ASP A 239 7.01 27.98 10.74
N PRO A 240 6.86 28.58 11.94
CA PRO A 240 5.84 28.18 12.91
C PRO A 240 4.41 28.15 12.37
N ALA A 241 4.09 28.94 11.32
CA ALA A 241 2.76 28.97 10.70
C ALA A 241 2.39 27.63 10.04
N TYR A 242 3.37 26.81 9.66
CA TYR A 242 3.13 25.51 9.01
C TYR A 242 3.13 24.32 9.97
N ARG A 243 3.33 24.51 11.27
CA ARG A 243 3.33 23.40 12.23
C ARG A 243 2.02 22.61 12.23
N VAL A 244 0.89 23.30 12.19
CA VAL A 244 -0.46 22.67 12.10
C VAL A 244 -0.66 21.99 10.75
N PRO A 245 -0.42 22.62 9.58
CA PRO A 245 -0.48 21.98 8.28
C PRO A 245 0.38 20.72 8.16
N VAL A 246 1.66 20.77 8.60
CA VAL A 246 2.55 19.59 8.56
C VAL A 246 2.03 18.48 9.46
N ALA A 247 1.60 18.79 10.69
CA ALA A 247 1.01 17.79 11.58
C ALA A 247 -0.26 17.16 10.98
N GLY A 248 -1.08 17.95 10.28
CA GLY A 248 -2.27 17.48 9.60
C GLY A 248 -1.95 16.51 8.46
N VAL A 249 -0.95 16.83 7.63
CA VAL A 249 -0.51 15.91 6.57
C VAL A 249 0.06 14.60 7.15
N LEU A 250 0.82 14.68 8.24
CA LEU A 250 1.33 13.47 8.94
C LEU A 250 0.19 12.62 9.52
N LEU A 251 -0.86 13.25 10.05
CA LEU A 251 -2.06 12.54 10.52
C LEU A 251 -2.79 11.84 9.36
N ALA A 252 -2.90 12.49 8.20
CA ALA A 252 -3.48 11.88 7.00
C ALA A 252 -2.65 10.68 6.49
N LEU A 253 -1.31 10.77 6.53
CA LEU A 253 -0.42 9.65 6.21
C LEU A 253 -0.57 8.48 7.20
N GLU A 254 -0.79 8.77 8.48
CA GLU A 254 -1.05 7.75 9.49
C GLU A 254 -2.34 6.99 9.20
N GLN A 255 -3.41 7.69 8.81
CA GLN A 255 -4.66 7.07 8.37
C GLN A 255 -4.47 6.22 7.11
N LEU A 256 -3.66 6.69 6.16
CA LEU A 256 -3.32 5.92 4.96
C LEU A 256 -2.55 4.65 5.33
N ALA A 257 -1.59 4.73 6.25
CA ALA A 257 -0.83 3.59 6.73
C ALA A 257 -1.72 2.51 7.34
N ASP A 258 -2.80 2.90 8.05
CA ASP A 258 -3.77 1.96 8.62
C ASP A 258 -4.55 1.17 7.57
N ALA A 259 -4.76 1.76 6.41
CA ALA A 259 -5.49 1.14 5.31
C ALA A 259 -4.60 0.23 4.42
N GLN A 260 -3.27 0.29 4.56
CA GLN A 260 -2.34 -0.47 3.73
C GLN A 260 -2.04 -1.87 4.32
N PRO A 261 -1.81 -2.88 3.47
CA PRO A 261 -1.42 -4.21 3.92
C PRO A 261 0.00 -4.26 4.51
N TRP A 262 0.83 -3.23 4.29
CA TRP A 262 2.17 -3.04 4.85
C TRP A 262 2.26 -1.66 5.50
N PRO A 263 1.92 -1.59 6.77
CA PRO A 263 1.95 -0.34 7.50
C PRO A 263 3.38 0.18 7.64
N PHE A 264 3.54 1.49 7.53
CA PHE A 264 4.80 2.18 7.80
C PHE A 264 4.68 3.03 9.08
N ASP A 265 5.83 3.26 9.74
CA ASP A 265 5.89 4.04 10.97
C ASP A 265 5.95 5.54 10.68
N VAL A 266 4.83 6.23 10.85
CA VAL A 266 4.73 7.69 10.70
C VAL A 266 5.40 8.42 11.87
N ASN A 267 5.56 7.80 13.04
CA ASN A 267 6.25 8.42 14.17
C ASN A 267 7.75 8.59 13.91
N ALA A 268 8.36 7.67 13.16
CA ALA A 268 9.73 7.87 12.68
C ALA A 268 9.84 9.12 11.80
N LEU A 269 8.84 9.38 10.94
CA LEU A 269 8.79 10.58 10.11
C LEU A 269 8.55 11.85 10.94
N ARG A 270 7.69 11.79 11.98
CA ARG A 270 7.51 12.89 12.93
C ARG A 270 8.82 13.24 13.63
N THR A 271 9.56 12.23 14.08
CA THR A 271 10.87 12.40 14.72
C THR A 271 11.87 13.05 13.77
N GLU A 272 11.95 12.59 12.53
CA GLU A 272 12.82 13.16 11.50
C GLU A 272 12.54 14.65 11.23
N LEU A 273 11.27 15.04 11.24
CA LEU A 273 10.83 16.42 11.02
C LEU A 273 10.80 17.29 12.29
N GLY A 274 11.13 16.74 13.45
CA GLY A 274 11.02 17.47 14.73
C GLY A 274 9.57 17.80 15.13
N VAL A 275 8.59 17.05 14.60
CA VAL A 275 7.18 17.15 14.99
C VAL A 275 6.94 16.27 16.21
N SER A 276 6.26 16.79 17.23
CA SER A 276 5.95 16.01 18.42
C SER A 276 5.10 14.78 18.10
N ILE A 277 5.48 13.64 18.67
CA ILE A 277 4.63 12.45 18.65
C ILE A 277 3.40 12.76 19.53
N PRO A 278 2.19 12.53 19.03
CA PRO A 278 0.98 12.79 19.79
C PRO A 278 0.94 11.98 21.09
N GLU A 279 0.64 12.64 22.20
CA GLU A 279 0.51 11.99 23.51
C GLU A 279 -0.77 11.16 23.61
N PRO A 280 -0.79 10.14 24.50
CA PRO A 280 -2.03 9.43 24.83
C PRO A 280 -3.09 10.40 25.34
N ILE A 281 -4.34 10.18 24.97
CA ILE A 281 -5.48 11.01 25.37
C ILE A 281 -6.03 10.46 26.69
N ASP A 282 -6.06 11.31 27.71
CA ASP A 282 -6.68 10.96 29.00
C ASP A 282 -8.22 11.02 28.87
N PRO A 283 -8.91 9.88 28.97
CA PRO A 283 -10.37 9.84 28.85
C PRO A 283 -11.11 10.56 29.97
N GLN A 284 -10.43 10.92 31.06
CA GLN A 284 -10.99 11.71 32.17
C GLN A 284 -11.10 13.20 31.82
N THR A 285 -10.34 13.67 30.82
CA THR A 285 -10.29 15.10 30.47
C THR A 285 -11.09 15.45 29.23
N VAL A 286 -11.55 14.44 28.44
CA VAL A 286 -12.28 14.63 27.20
C VAL A 286 -13.46 13.66 27.09
N ASP A 287 -14.50 14.05 26.39
CA ASP A 287 -15.54 13.10 25.97
C ASP A 287 -15.00 12.26 24.79
N VAL A 288 -14.60 11.01 25.09
CA VAL A 288 -14.01 10.10 24.10
C VAL A 288 -14.94 9.81 22.92
N ARG A 289 -16.27 9.99 23.07
CA ARG A 289 -17.25 9.79 21.98
C ARG A 289 -17.28 10.97 21.02
N SER A 290 -16.75 12.11 21.42
CA SER A 290 -16.61 13.27 20.53
C SER A 290 -15.33 13.25 19.72
N LEU A 291 -14.41 12.32 20.01
CA LEU A 291 -13.15 12.17 19.29
C LEU A 291 -13.40 11.58 17.88
N SER A 292 -12.64 12.06 16.93
CA SER A 292 -12.63 11.44 15.59
C SER A 292 -11.95 10.07 15.62
N PRO A 293 -12.23 9.21 14.63
CA PRO A 293 -11.56 7.91 14.47
C PRO A 293 -10.03 8.00 14.53
N ALA A 294 -9.44 9.08 14.01
CA ALA A 294 -8.00 9.30 14.01
C ALA A 294 -7.38 9.37 15.41
N HIS A 295 -8.14 9.82 16.39
CA HIS A 295 -7.68 10.00 17.77
C HIS A 295 -8.02 8.81 18.69
N LEU A 296 -8.95 7.95 18.30
CA LEU A 296 -9.44 6.87 19.16
C LEU A 296 -8.37 5.83 19.52
N ALA A 297 -7.41 5.59 18.65
CA ALA A 297 -6.28 4.71 18.92
C ALA A 297 -5.30 5.25 19.99
N ARG A 298 -5.41 6.55 20.32
CA ARG A 298 -4.56 7.24 21.31
C ARG A 298 -5.17 7.30 22.71
N VAL A 299 -6.42 6.89 22.87
CA VAL A 299 -7.09 6.91 24.17
C VAL A 299 -6.37 5.98 25.15
N ALA A 300 -6.03 6.47 26.33
CA ALA A 300 -5.44 5.68 27.41
C ALA A 300 -6.47 4.67 27.93
N ALA A 301 -6.56 3.52 27.29
CA ALA A 301 -7.57 2.49 27.51
C ALA A 301 -7.52 1.90 28.93
N ASP A 302 -6.34 1.87 29.54
CA ASP A 302 -6.10 1.43 30.92
C ASP A 302 -6.80 2.31 31.97
N ARG A 303 -7.14 3.56 31.61
CA ARG A 303 -7.85 4.53 32.48
C ARG A 303 -9.36 4.50 32.35
N LEU A 304 -9.90 3.75 31.40
CA LEU A 304 -11.33 3.56 31.22
C LEU A 304 -11.87 2.52 32.23
N SER A 305 -13.07 2.72 32.74
CA SER A 305 -13.81 1.66 33.41
C SER A 305 -14.21 0.56 32.40
N ASP A 306 -14.55 -0.63 32.88
CA ASP A 306 -14.97 -1.74 32.01
C ASP A 306 -16.15 -1.36 31.11
N ASP A 307 -17.13 -0.65 31.64
CA ASP A 307 -18.31 -0.24 30.86
C ASP A 307 -17.98 0.87 29.83
N GLU A 308 -17.05 1.76 30.13
CA GLU A 308 -16.57 2.76 29.16
C GLU A 308 -15.76 2.11 28.06
N LEU A 309 -14.90 1.16 28.41
CA LEU A 309 -14.08 0.41 27.46
C LEU A 309 -14.96 -0.37 26.48
N LEU A 310 -15.99 -1.08 26.95
CA LEU A 310 -16.95 -1.79 26.11
C LEU A 310 -17.70 -0.84 25.17
N ARG A 311 -18.24 0.28 25.69
CA ARG A 311 -18.93 1.28 24.86
C ARG A 311 -18.00 1.91 23.81
N LEU A 312 -16.75 2.16 24.17
CA LEU A 312 -15.79 2.71 23.22
C LEU A 312 -15.44 1.68 22.13
N TYR A 313 -15.30 0.41 22.51
CA TYR A 313 -15.06 -0.68 21.55
C TYR A 313 -16.22 -0.81 20.54
N GLU A 314 -17.46 -0.78 21.00
CA GLU A 314 -18.63 -0.75 20.12
C GLU A 314 -18.59 0.44 19.17
N HIS A 315 -18.24 1.63 19.68
CA HIS A 315 -18.17 2.85 18.89
C HIS A 315 -17.08 2.76 17.79
N VAL A 316 -15.86 2.32 18.11
CA VAL A 316 -14.78 2.20 17.13
C VAL A 316 -15.05 1.13 16.09
N SER A 317 -15.81 0.09 16.46
CA SER A 317 -16.21 -0.99 15.55
C SER A 317 -17.14 -0.50 14.43
N VAL A 318 -18.03 0.46 14.73
CA VAL A 318 -18.91 1.08 13.71
C VAL A 318 -18.09 1.80 12.64
N PHE A 319 -16.97 2.43 13.01
CA PHE A 319 -16.09 3.16 12.08
C PHE A 319 -15.02 2.26 11.43
N ASN A 320 -14.95 0.99 11.79
CA ASN A 320 -13.86 0.09 11.38
C ASN A 320 -12.46 0.68 11.63
N ALA A 321 -12.30 1.37 12.77
CA ALA A 321 -11.04 2.01 13.17
C ALA A 321 -10.05 0.95 13.68
N ARG A 322 -9.37 0.26 12.77
CA ARG A 322 -8.60 -0.97 13.00
C ARG A 322 -7.58 -0.85 14.13
N ARG A 323 -6.76 0.21 14.17
CA ARG A 323 -5.79 0.40 15.27
C ARG A 323 -6.47 0.61 16.61
N ALA A 324 -7.56 1.38 16.64
CA ALA A 324 -8.32 1.58 17.88
C ALA A 324 -8.96 0.28 18.35
N ILE A 325 -9.53 -0.52 17.42
CA ILE A 325 -10.08 -1.85 17.72
C ILE A 325 -9.00 -2.74 18.37
N ALA A 326 -7.82 -2.85 17.76
CA ALA A 326 -6.74 -3.67 18.30
C ALA A 326 -6.28 -3.18 19.67
N HIS A 327 -6.03 -1.86 19.81
CA HIS A 327 -5.60 -1.25 21.07
C HIS A 327 -6.58 -1.49 22.23
N LEU A 328 -7.88 -1.32 21.98
CA LEU A 328 -8.92 -1.61 22.98
C LEU A 328 -9.06 -3.10 23.23
N SER A 329 -8.95 -3.94 22.19
CA SER A 329 -8.99 -5.41 22.32
C SER A 329 -7.88 -5.94 23.22
N GLU A 330 -6.66 -5.44 23.08
CA GLU A 330 -5.53 -5.81 23.95
C GLU A 330 -5.81 -5.50 25.41
N GLU A 331 -6.39 -4.33 25.71
CA GLU A 331 -6.76 -3.96 27.07
C GLU A 331 -7.92 -4.82 27.59
N MET A 332 -8.95 -5.07 26.78
CA MET A 332 -10.08 -5.93 27.15
C MET A 332 -9.63 -7.37 27.46
N LEU A 333 -8.67 -7.90 26.71
CA LEU A 333 -8.12 -9.24 26.92
C LEU A 333 -7.30 -9.35 28.22
N ARG A 334 -6.69 -8.24 28.70
CA ARG A 334 -5.93 -8.17 29.95
C ARG A 334 -6.83 -8.17 31.19
N ARG A 335 -8.08 -7.73 31.06
CA ARG A 335 -9.00 -7.58 32.21
C ARG A 335 -9.76 -8.88 32.49
N GLU A 336 -9.49 -9.50 33.63
CA GLU A 336 -10.23 -10.68 34.09
C GLU A 336 -11.73 -10.38 34.30
N SER A 337 -12.07 -9.18 34.73
CA SER A 337 -13.45 -8.73 34.92
C SER A 337 -14.30 -8.76 33.64
N LEU A 338 -13.66 -8.74 32.47
CA LEU A 338 -14.33 -8.79 31.17
C LEU A 338 -14.38 -10.18 30.55
N ALA A 339 -13.73 -11.19 31.15
CA ALA A 339 -13.59 -12.51 30.54
C ALA A 339 -14.92 -13.19 30.14
N GLY A 340 -16.01 -12.93 30.89
CA GLY A 340 -17.35 -13.46 30.58
C GLY A 340 -18.28 -12.49 29.83
N ARG A 341 -17.78 -11.28 29.50
CA ARG A 341 -18.60 -10.21 28.91
C ARG A 341 -18.22 -9.90 27.46
N VAL A 342 -17.12 -10.46 26.98
CA VAL A 342 -16.56 -10.18 25.66
C VAL A 342 -16.39 -11.45 24.83
N ASP A 343 -16.51 -11.32 23.54
CA ASP A 343 -16.12 -12.37 22.59
C ASP A 343 -14.60 -12.32 22.38
N ARG A 344 -13.87 -13.18 23.11
CA ARG A 344 -12.41 -13.23 23.04
C ARG A 344 -11.92 -13.64 21.65
N ALA A 345 -12.70 -14.47 20.93
CA ALA A 345 -12.33 -14.87 19.57
C ALA A 345 -12.35 -13.68 18.62
N GLN A 346 -13.40 -12.85 18.72
CA GLN A 346 -13.49 -11.61 17.93
C GLN A 346 -12.37 -10.63 18.27
N LEU A 347 -12.00 -10.48 19.55
CA LEU A 347 -10.91 -9.58 19.97
C LEU A 347 -9.57 -10.03 19.39
N TYR A 348 -9.23 -11.31 19.51
CA TYR A 348 -7.99 -11.84 18.89
C TYR A 348 -8.01 -11.73 17.38
N GLY A 349 -9.15 -11.97 16.71
CA GLY A 349 -9.32 -11.78 15.27
C GLY A 349 -9.04 -10.34 14.84
N GLY A 350 -9.60 -9.37 15.55
CA GLY A 350 -9.39 -7.95 15.28
C GLY A 350 -7.93 -7.49 15.46
N ILE A 351 -7.22 -8.03 16.45
CA ILE A 351 -5.77 -7.77 16.62
C ILE A 351 -4.97 -8.39 15.45
N ALA A 352 -5.32 -9.62 15.05
CA ALA A 352 -4.65 -10.29 13.93
C ALA A 352 -4.72 -9.49 12.62
N GLU A 353 -5.85 -8.84 12.34
CA GLU A 353 -6.06 -8.05 11.12
C GLU A 353 -5.12 -6.87 10.96
N VAL A 354 -4.66 -6.27 12.08
CA VAL A 354 -3.78 -5.09 12.06
C VAL A 354 -2.34 -5.44 12.41
N THR A 355 -2.06 -6.68 12.78
CA THR A 355 -0.71 -7.13 13.13
C THR A 355 0.14 -7.30 11.88
N PRO A 356 1.21 -6.50 11.68
CA PRO A 356 2.01 -6.55 10.46
C PRO A 356 2.92 -7.76 10.38
N ASP A 357 3.34 -8.30 11.53
CA ASP A 357 4.15 -9.51 11.59
C ASP A 357 3.30 -10.77 11.36
N LEU A 358 3.69 -11.54 10.35
CA LEU A 358 2.91 -12.67 9.87
C LEU A 358 2.77 -13.79 10.91
N GLU A 359 3.87 -14.11 11.59
CA GLU A 359 3.86 -15.18 12.61
C GLU A 359 3.01 -14.78 13.82
N THR A 360 3.15 -13.52 14.24
CA THR A 360 2.35 -12.96 15.33
C THR A 360 0.86 -12.92 14.96
N ALA A 361 0.51 -12.52 13.73
CA ALA A 361 -0.87 -12.50 13.24
C ALA A 361 -1.47 -13.93 13.22
N ILE A 362 -0.71 -14.92 12.73
CA ILE A 362 -1.12 -16.33 12.78
C ILE A 362 -1.31 -16.79 14.23
N GLY A 363 -0.42 -16.38 15.14
CA GLY A 363 -0.54 -16.68 16.57
C GLY A 363 -1.84 -16.15 17.17
N TYR A 364 -2.24 -14.92 16.83
CA TYR A 364 -3.54 -14.37 17.25
C TYR A 364 -4.73 -15.11 16.61
N LEU A 365 -4.64 -15.51 15.35
CA LEU A 365 -5.69 -16.32 14.72
C LEU A 365 -5.84 -17.70 15.39
N HIS A 366 -4.76 -18.33 15.82
CA HIS A 366 -4.85 -19.58 16.61
C HIS A 366 -5.55 -19.33 17.95
N GLN A 367 -5.21 -18.24 18.66
CA GLN A 367 -5.90 -17.87 19.89
C GLN A 367 -7.39 -17.58 19.65
N ALA A 368 -7.74 -16.95 18.50
CA ALA A 368 -9.13 -16.73 18.11
C ALA A 368 -9.86 -18.05 17.86
N GLN A 369 -9.26 -19.01 17.17
CA GLN A 369 -9.83 -20.35 16.94
C GLN A 369 -10.09 -21.09 18.25
N ASP A 370 -9.10 -21.10 19.15
CA ASP A 370 -9.20 -21.76 20.46
C ASP A 370 -10.29 -21.11 21.32
N ALA A 371 -10.34 -19.78 21.34
CA ALA A 371 -11.39 -19.04 22.06
C ALA A 371 -12.79 -19.30 21.48
N ALA A 372 -12.96 -19.36 20.16
CA ALA A 372 -14.22 -19.70 19.53
C ALA A 372 -14.69 -21.11 19.94
N ILE A 373 -13.79 -22.10 19.88
CA ILE A 373 -14.09 -23.47 20.29
C ILE A 373 -14.47 -23.52 21.78
N ALA A 374 -13.74 -22.83 22.65
CA ALA A 374 -14.04 -22.76 24.07
C ALA A 374 -15.42 -22.12 24.36
N GLN A 375 -15.84 -21.17 23.53
CA GLN A 375 -17.14 -20.50 23.59
C GLN A 375 -18.25 -21.27 22.83
N GLN A 376 -17.97 -22.46 22.32
CA GLN A 376 -18.87 -23.27 21.50
C GLN A 376 -19.33 -22.56 20.20
N GLN A 377 -18.49 -21.68 19.69
CA GLN A 377 -18.68 -20.99 18.42
C GLN A 377 -17.87 -21.67 17.31
N SER A 378 -18.25 -21.41 16.04
CA SER A 378 -17.48 -21.92 14.91
C SER A 378 -16.15 -21.18 14.76
N PRO A 379 -15.01 -21.90 14.62
CA PRO A 379 -13.73 -21.30 14.30
C PRO A 379 -13.55 -21.00 12.80
N ALA A 380 -14.56 -21.28 11.96
CA ALA A 380 -14.43 -21.29 10.50
C ALA A 380 -13.95 -19.98 9.91
N GLY A 381 -14.43 -18.83 10.39
CA GLY A 381 -13.99 -17.51 9.94
C GLY A 381 -12.50 -17.28 10.20
N TYR A 382 -11.99 -17.71 11.36
CA TYR A 382 -10.58 -17.56 11.72
C TYR A 382 -9.68 -18.53 10.95
N LEU A 383 -10.17 -19.77 10.66
CA LEU A 383 -9.49 -20.71 9.76
C LEU A 383 -9.40 -20.14 8.34
N LEU A 384 -10.47 -19.51 7.87
CA LEU A 384 -10.52 -18.86 6.56
C LEU A 384 -9.53 -17.69 6.48
N ASN A 385 -9.43 -16.89 7.56
CA ASN A 385 -8.48 -15.78 7.63
C ASN A 385 -7.02 -16.24 7.78
N GLU A 386 -6.75 -17.42 8.38
CA GLU A 386 -5.42 -18.02 8.46
C GLU A 386 -4.93 -18.53 7.09
N LEU A 387 -5.82 -19.06 6.25
CA LEU A 387 -5.45 -19.71 5.00
C LEU A 387 -4.59 -18.84 4.07
N PRO A 388 -4.97 -17.58 3.72
CA PRO A 388 -4.13 -16.72 2.88
C PRO A 388 -2.77 -16.43 3.52
N LEU A 389 -2.67 -16.34 4.85
CA LEU A 389 -1.40 -16.11 5.55
C LEU A 389 -0.49 -17.32 5.42
N GLN A 390 -1.02 -18.54 5.51
CA GLN A 390 -0.26 -19.78 5.33
C GLN A 390 0.15 -19.99 3.87
N LEU A 391 -0.71 -19.64 2.90
CA LEU A 391 -0.36 -19.66 1.48
C LEU A 391 0.77 -18.67 1.17
N VAL A 392 0.68 -17.46 1.73
CA VAL A 392 1.72 -16.43 1.60
C VAL A 392 3.04 -16.84 2.25
N SER A 393 3.01 -17.54 3.39
CA SER A 393 4.22 -18.03 4.06
C SER A 393 4.86 -19.26 3.37
N GLY A 394 4.19 -19.81 2.34
CA GLY A 394 4.65 -21.01 1.66
C GLY A 394 4.46 -22.30 2.47
N ASN A 395 3.68 -22.25 3.55
CA ASN A 395 3.38 -23.41 4.39
C ASN A 395 2.26 -24.27 3.75
N ALA A 396 2.63 -24.98 2.70
CA ALA A 396 1.70 -25.78 1.90
C ALA A 396 0.97 -26.86 2.70
N ASP A 397 1.63 -27.49 3.66
CA ASP A 397 1.03 -28.54 4.48
C ASP A 397 -0.09 -27.98 5.35
N ARG A 398 0.17 -26.86 6.03
CA ARG A 398 -0.84 -26.20 6.87
C ARG A 398 -1.98 -25.61 6.01
N ALA A 399 -1.68 -25.01 4.88
CA ALA A 399 -2.70 -24.52 3.96
C ALA A 399 -3.63 -25.64 3.48
N LYS A 400 -3.06 -26.81 3.14
CA LYS A 400 -3.83 -28.00 2.76
C LYS A 400 -4.69 -28.53 3.91
N GLU A 401 -4.17 -28.57 5.12
CA GLU A 401 -4.93 -28.95 6.32
C GLU A 401 -6.13 -28.02 6.54
N LEU A 402 -5.91 -26.69 6.46
CA LEU A 402 -6.96 -25.68 6.60
C LEU A 402 -8.06 -25.85 5.52
N MET A 403 -7.65 -26.01 4.25
CA MET A 403 -8.59 -26.25 3.16
C MET A 403 -9.43 -27.50 3.41
N ASN A 404 -8.79 -28.63 3.79
CA ASN A 404 -9.50 -29.87 4.08
C ASN A 404 -10.49 -29.70 5.26
N ARG A 405 -10.08 -28.99 6.30
CA ARG A 405 -10.92 -28.74 7.47
C ARG A 405 -12.13 -27.85 7.12
N LEU A 406 -11.91 -26.77 6.37
CA LEU A 406 -12.98 -25.89 5.88
C LEU A 406 -13.97 -26.66 4.99
N GLN A 407 -13.46 -27.43 4.02
CA GLN A 407 -14.28 -28.21 3.09
C GLN A 407 -15.09 -29.31 3.78
N SER A 408 -14.48 -30.04 4.72
CA SER A 408 -15.12 -31.20 5.33
C SER A 408 -16.11 -30.86 6.46
N ARG A 409 -15.96 -29.71 7.11
CA ARG A 409 -16.71 -29.40 8.33
C ARG A 409 -17.50 -28.09 8.30
N HIS A 410 -17.07 -27.11 7.47
CA HIS A 410 -17.55 -25.74 7.58
C HIS A 410 -18.12 -25.17 6.26
N LEU A 411 -18.11 -25.95 5.16
CA LEU A 411 -18.50 -25.44 3.85
C LEU A 411 -19.96 -24.94 3.78
N SER A 412 -20.82 -25.49 4.64
CA SER A 412 -22.24 -25.09 4.72
C SER A 412 -22.49 -23.84 5.58
N GLU A 413 -21.46 -23.33 6.26
CA GLU A 413 -21.58 -22.12 7.07
C GLU A 413 -21.62 -20.87 6.17
N PRO A 414 -22.39 -19.84 6.55
CA PRO A 414 -22.53 -18.63 5.74
C PRO A 414 -21.18 -17.98 5.43
N GLY A 415 -20.94 -17.65 4.17
CA GLY A 415 -19.74 -16.94 3.71
C GLY A 415 -18.47 -17.80 3.55
N ILE A 416 -18.41 -19.02 4.12
CA ILE A 416 -17.20 -19.85 4.10
C ILE A 416 -16.93 -20.39 2.69
N SER A 417 -17.94 -20.92 2.01
CA SER A 417 -17.78 -21.44 0.64
C SER A 417 -17.32 -20.35 -0.33
N GLU A 418 -17.93 -19.17 -0.27
CA GLU A 418 -17.58 -18.03 -1.11
C GLU A 418 -16.20 -17.48 -0.78
N GLY A 419 -15.88 -17.30 0.52
CA GLY A 419 -14.58 -16.83 0.98
C GLY A 419 -13.44 -17.79 0.56
N LEU A 420 -13.66 -19.11 0.72
CA LEU A 420 -12.68 -20.11 0.29
C LEU A 420 -12.47 -20.07 -1.23
N TYR A 421 -13.54 -19.98 -2.02
CA TYR A 421 -13.47 -19.85 -3.46
C TYR A 421 -12.66 -18.60 -3.87
N ASN A 422 -12.96 -17.44 -3.28
CA ASN A 422 -12.27 -16.18 -3.58
C ASN A 422 -10.77 -16.26 -3.28
N ILE A 423 -10.38 -16.86 -2.14
CA ILE A 423 -8.98 -17.09 -1.79
C ILE A 423 -8.31 -17.99 -2.83
N LEU A 424 -8.92 -19.12 -3.20
CA LEU A 424 -8.34 -20.06 -4.14
C LEU A 424 -8.16 -19.46 -5.55
N VAL A 425 -9.09 -18.61 -5.99
CA VAL A 425 -8.98 -17.86 -7.25
C VAL A 425 -7.87 -16.81 -7.15
N GLN A 426 -7.83 -16.06 -6.06
CA GLN A 426 -6.82 -15.01 -5.84
C GLN A 426 -5.38 -15.57 -5.85
N PHE A 427 -5.19 -16.76 -5.28
CA PHE A 427 -3.89 -17.44 -5.27
C PHE A 427 -3.63 -18.29 -6.52
N GLY A 428 -4.52 -18.22 -7.53
CA GLY A 428 -4.36 -18.92 -8.79
C GLY A 428 -4.43 -20.46 -8.68
N ILE A 429 -4.99 -20.97 -7.59
CA ILE A 429 -5.23 -22.42 -7.40
C ILE A 429 -6.46 -22.84 -8.21
N LEU A 430 -7.48 -21.98 -8.28
CA LEU A 430 -8.63 -22.12 -9.17
C LEU A 430 -8.64 -21.05 -10.24
N THR A 431 -9.24 -21.37 -11.37
CA THR A 431 -9.62 -20.38 -12.39
C THR A 431 -10.96 -19.72 -12.00
N PRO A 432 -11.32 -18.53 -12.57
CA PRO A 432 -12.59 -17.86 -12.26
C PRO A 432 -13.84 -18.68 -12.62
N ASP A 433 -13.72 -19.74 -13.41
CA ASP A 433 -14.78 -20.71 -13.71
C ASP A 433 -14.76 -21.93 -12.77
N GLY A 434 -13.90 -21.91 -11.74
CA GLY A 434 -13.86 -22.92 -10.68
C GLY A 434 -13.10 -24.19 -11.00
N GLN A 435 -12.33 -24.22 -12.09
CA GLN A 435 -11.50 -25.36 -12.43
C GLN A 435 -10.15 -25.30 -11.72
N LEU A 436 -9.62 -26.45 -11.28
CA LEU A 436 -8.25 -26.51 -10.78
C LEU A 436 -7.28 -26.15 -11.89
N ARG A 437 -6.40 -25.19 -11.65
CA ARG A 437 -5.25 -24.98 -12.52
C ARG A 437 -4.36 -26.23 -12.43
N THR A 438 -4.41 -27.08 -13.46
CA THR A 438 -3.39 -28.11 -13.65
C THR A 438 -2.06 -27.41 -13.80
N ALA A 439 -1.13 -27.68 -12.89
CA ALA A 439 0.20 -27.10 -12.90
C ALA A 439 0.84 -27.29 -14.30
N ALA A 440 0.90 -26.18 -15.06
CA ALA A 440 1.94 -26.06 -16.04
C ALA A 440 3.27 -25.96 -15.28
N PRO A 441 4.37 -26.54 -15.77
CA PRO A 441 5.58 -26.67 -14.98
C PRO A 441 6.10 -25.28 -14.61
N GLN A 442 6.18 -25.03 -13.33
CA GLN A 442 7.11 -24.15 -12.60
C GLN A 442 7.36 -22.70 -13.10
N GLU A 443 6.40 -22.03 -13.74
CA GLU A 443 6.50 -20.60 -14.08
C GLU A 443 5.55 -19.68 -13.28
N ALA A 444 4.78 -20.23 -12.33
CA ALA A 444 3.77 -19.48 -11.58
C ALA A 444 4.25 -18.91 -10.23
N ALA A 445 5.55 -18.69 -10.04
CA ALA A 445 6.09 -18.03 -8.85
C ALA A 445 6.03 -16.49 -8.90
N ASP A 446 5.62 -15.91 -10.02
CA ASP A 446 5.53 -14.46 -10.23
C ASP A 446 4.08 -13.93 -10.35
N ALA A 447 3.09 -14.62 -9.79
CA ALA A 447 1.83 -13.96 -9.56
C ALA A 447 2.07 -12.88 -8.47
N PRO A 448 2.00 -11.59 -8.78
CA PRO A 448 2.07 -10.57 -7.75
C PRO A 448 0.95 -10.87 -6.76
N ALA A 449 1.26 -10.84 -5.48
CA ALA A 449 0.24 -10.79 -4.45
C ALA A 449 -0.73 -9.68 -4.89
N ALA A 450 -1.91 -10.08 -5.36
CA ALA A 450 -2.90 -9.15 -5.83
C ALA A 450 -3.34 -8.33 -4.63
N SER A 451 -2.61 -7.27 -4.38
CA SER A 451 -3.12 -6.15 -3.62
C SER A 451 -4.34 -5.67 -4.40
N ALA A 452 -5.46 -5.58 -3.74
CA ALA A 452 -6.67 -4.98 -4.27
C ALA A 452 -6.47 -3.47 -4.44
N SER A 453 -5.57 -3.09 -5.31
CA SER A 453 -5.55 -1.79 -5.96
C SER A 453 -5.30 -2.11 -7.42
N LYS A 454 -6.33 -1.87 -8.25
CA LYS A 454 -6.13 -1.76 -9.69
C LYS A 454 -5.13 -0.65 -9.90
N LEU A 455 -3.85 -0.97 -9.94
CA LEU A 455 -2.82 -0.08 -10.40
C LEU A 455 -3.17 0.24 -11.86
N TRP A 456 -3.43 1.53 -12.09
CA TRP A 456 -3.58 2.09 -13.42
C TRP A 456 -2.33 1.75 -14.23
N THR A 457 -2.52 1.02 -15.32
CA THR A 457 -1.49 0.81 -16.35
C THR A 457 -1.75 1.82 -17.45
N PRO A 458 -0.78 2.68 -17.82
CA PRO A 458 -0.93 3.57 -18.97
C PRO A 458 -1.24 2.76 -20.23
N GLY A 459 -2.35 3.08 -20.90
CA GLY A 459 -2.71 2.49 -22.20
C GLY A 459 -3.73 1.35 -22.19
N ALA A 460 -4.33 0.97 -21.06
CA ALA A 460 -5.49 0.09 -21.10
C ALA A 460 -6.72 0.88 -21.60
N PRO A 461 -7.40 0.43 -22.68
CA PRO A 461 -8.63 1.08 -23.13
C PRO A 461 -9.70 0.96 -22.02
N PRO A 462 -10.59 1.96 -21.87
CA PRO A 462 -11.67 1.86 -20.91
C PRO A 462 -12.54 0.65 -21.27
N GLU A 463 -12.69 -0.28 -20.33
CA GLU A 463 -13.64 -1.37 -20.47
C GLU A 463 -15.04 -0.78 -20.69
N ALA A 464 -15.62 -1.11 -21.85
CA ALA A 464 -16.98 -0.73 -22.19
C ALA A 464 -17.96 -1.28 -21.15
N GLY A 465 -18.62 -0.36 -20.45
CA GLY A 465 -19.89 -0.47 -19.75
C GLY A 465 -20.37 -1.86 -19.32
N GLY A 466 -19.86 -2.35 -18.21
CA GLY A 466 -20.59 -3.29 -17.37
C GLY A 466 -21.53 -2.49 -16.47
N GLU A 467 -22.83 -2.71 -16.58
CA GLU A 467 -23.87 -2.08 -15.76
C GLU A 467 -23.51 -2.20 -14.28
N GLN A 468 -23.30 -1.05 -13.64
CA GLN A 468 -23.19 -0.95 -12.19
C GLN A 468 -24.57 -1.36 -11.59
N ARG A 469 -24.67 -2.56 -11.09
CA ARG A 469 -25.75 -2.90 -10.16
C ARG A 469 -25.50 -2.08 -8.89
N PRO A 470 -26.51 -1.32 -8.42
CA PRO A 470 -26.37 -0.58 -7.18
C PRO A 470 -26.12 -1.57 -6.04
N SER A 471 -25.07 -1.33 -5.25
CA SER A 471 -24.82 -2.02 -4.01
C SER A 471 -26.05 -1.82 -3.11
N GLN A 472 -26.81 -2.88 -2.88
CA GLN A 472 -27.87 -2.87 -1.87
C GLN A 472 -27.19 -2.74 -0.51
N LEU A 473 -27.33 -1.58 0.10
CA LEU A 473 -27.11 -1.41 1.54
C LEU A 473 -28.02 -2.40 2.27
N TRP A 474 -27.41 -3.30 3.03
CA TRP A 474 -28.13 -4.17 3.95
C TRP A 474 -28.75 -3.30 5.05
N VAL A 475 -30.07 -3.27 5.13
CA VAL A 475 -30.83 -2.65 6.21
C VAL A 475 -31.39 -3.81 7.03
N PRO A 476 -31.10 -3.93 8.33
CA PRO A 476 -31.76 -4.93 9.18
C PRO A 476 -33.21 -4.51 9.44
N ASP A 477 -34.10 -5.49 9.41
CA ASP A 477 -35.49 -5.38 9.89
C ASP A 477 -35.53 -5.18 11.40
#